data_c9b4ae39b94401ad8588a9ea8ccb01fc
#
_entry.id   c9b4ae39b94401ad8588a9ea8ccb01fc
#
_cell.length_a   1.000
_cell.length_b   1.000
_cell.length_c   1.000
_cell.angle_alpha   90.00
_cell.angle_beta   90.00
_cell.angle_gamma   90.00
#
_symmetry.space_group_name_H-M   'P 1'
#
loop_
_entity.id
_entity.type
_entity.pdbx_description
1 polymer ?
#
loop_
_entity_poly.entity_id
_entity_poly.type
_entity_poly.pdbx_seq_one_letter_code
_entity_poly.pdbx_strand_id
1 'polypeptide(L)'
;MGTQNKLKRLDKKTIMKIAIVGSRKYENRKKIKDFIFKLKQEKGEETTIVSGGCKDGADKYAKKYALELGLQYVEYPPFHSTHSLYCPLPESRYNKPFNMRNFFVRNKIIAQSSDYVVGFIPRGVDAPGTNSTLEYANKFGKKTLIID
;
A
#
# COMPACT_ATOMS: atom_id res chain seq x y z
N MET A 1 8.68 36.08 3.53
CA MET A 1 7.51 35.78 2.73
C MET A 1 7.65 34.49 1.93
N GLY A 2 8.70 34.29 1.19
CA GLY A 2 8.95 33.04 0.48
C GLY A 2 9.09 31.82 1.40
N THR A 3 9.57 32.02 2.61
CA THR A 3 9.76 30.94 3.57
C THR A 3 8.46 30.35 4.05
N GLN A 4 7.44 31.15 4.32
CA GLN A 4 6.14 30.66 4.75
C GLN A 4 5.41 29.88 3.67
N ASN A 5 5.47 30.37 2.43
CA ASN A 5 4.89 29.66 1.29
C ASN A 5 5.60 28.34 1.02
N LYS A 6 6.92 28.33 1.23
CA LYS A 6 7.72 27.13 1.09
C LYS A 6 7.38 26.10 2.15
N LEU A 7 7.15 26.52 3.39
CA LEU A 7 6.73 25.62 4.48
C LEU A 7 5.35 25.03 4.22
N LYS A 8 4.40 25.83 3.74
CA LYS A 8 3.08 25.33 3.36
C LYS A 8 3.13 24.29 2.25
N ARG A 9 4.01 24.49 1.27
CA ARG A 9 4.21 23.50 0.21
C ARG A 9 4.84 22.23 0.72
N LEU A 10 5.81 22.35 1.63
CA LEU A 10 6.45 21.20 2.25
C LEU A 10 5.43 20.39 3.04
N ASP A 11 4.57 21.05 3.82
CA ASP A 11 3.54 20.37 4.58
C ASP A 11 2.59 19.58 3.69
N LYS A 12 2.21 20.11 2.54
CA LYS A 12 1.37 19.41 1.58
C LYS A 12 2.08 18.26 0.87
N LYS A 13 3.41 18.38 0.69
CA LYS A 13 4.20 17.38 -0.02
C LYS A 13 4.75 16.31 0.90
N THR A 14 4.88 16.60 2.21
CA THR A 14 5.47 15.66 3.14
C THR A 14 4.53 14.54 3.53
N ILE A 15 3.20 14.77 3.45
CA ILE A 15 2.21 13.73 3.72
C ILE A 15 1.89 13.04 2.40
N MET A 16 2.64 11.99 2.09
CA MET A 16 2.43 11.19 0.89
C MET A 16 2.16 9.75 1.28
N LYS A 17 1.11 9.20 0.71
CA LYS A 17 0.71 7.81 0.92
C LYS A 17 1.06 6.99 -0.29
N ILE A 18 1.92 6.00 -0.11
CA ILE A 18 2.40 5.13 -1.17
C ILE A 18 2.01 3.70 -0.83
N ALA A 19 1.14 3.13 -1.63
CA ALA A 19 0.76 1.74 -1.46
C ALA A 19 1.81 0.84 -2.09
N ILE A 20 2.22 -0.17 -1.33
CA ILE A 20 3.06 -1.24 -1.82
C ILE A 20 2.19 -2.50 -1.82
N VAL A 21 1.92 -3.00 -3.00
CA VAL A 21 1.14 -4.21 -3.20
C VAL A 21 1.98 -5.18 -4.02
N GLY A 22 1.59 -6.43 -4.06
CA GLY A 22 2.35 -7.37 -4.86
C GLY A 22 1.98 -8.81 -4.59
N SER A 23 2.67 -9.68 -5.30
CA SER A 23 2.46 -11.11 -5.22
C SER A 23 2.89 -11.68 -3.86
N ARG A 24 2.13 -12.65 -3.36
CA ARG A 24 2.52 -13.44 -2.20
C ARG A 24 3.80 -14.23 -2.46
N LYS A 25 4.14 -14.43 -3.73
CA LYS A 25 5.34 -15.16 -4.15
C LYS A 25 6.55 -14.26 -4.36
N TYR A 26 6.41 -12.95 -4.09
CA TYR A 26 7.52 -12.02 -4.24
C TYR A 26 8.55 -12.24 -3.13
N GLU A 27 9.77 -12.60 -3.51
CA GLU A 27 10.82 -12.97 -2.56
C GLU A 27 12.00 -12.00 -2.54
N ASN A 28 12.05 -11.06 -3.47
CA ASN A 28 13.16 -10.12 -3.55
C ASN A 28 12.99 -8.99 -2.55
N ARG A 29 13.16 -9.31 -1.28
CA ARG A 29 13.01 -8.36 -0.17
C ARG A 29 13.96 -7.17 -0.30
N LYS A 30 15.13 -7.36 -0.85
CA LYS A 30 16.10 -6.28 -1.03
C LYS A 30 15.57 -5.17 -1.92
N LYS A 31 14.88 -5.52 -3.00
CA LYS A 31 14.27 -4.53 -3.88
C LYS A 31 13.23 -3.68 -3.15
N ILE A 32 12.41 -4.31 -2.33
CA ILE A 32 11.41 -3.58 -1.54
C ILE A 32 12.09 -2.70 -0.51
N LYS A 33 13.09 -3.22 0.19
CA LYS A 33 13.87 -2.45 1.16
C LYS A 33 14.52 -1.23 0.51
N ASP A 34 15.19 -1.42 -0.62
CA ASP A 34 15.87 -0.34 -1.33
C ASP A 34 14.87 0.71 -1.81
N PHE A 35 13.71 0.28 -2.29
CA PHE A 35 12.64 1.17 -2.72
C PHE A 35 12.13 2.04 -1.55
N ILE A 36 11.85 1.43 -0.42
CA ILE A 36 11.37 2.15 0.77
C ILE A 36 12.43 3.10 1.31
N PHE A 37 13.68 2.65 1.34
CA PHE A 37 14.80 3.49 1.76
C PHE A 37 14.94 4.72 0.87
N LYS A 38 14.84 4.53 -0.43
CA LYS A 38 14.91 5.63 -1.39
C LYS A 38 13.73 6.60 -1.22
N LEU A 39 12.53 6.08 -0.96
CA LEU A 39 11.38 6.93 -0.67
C LEU A 39 11.63 7.79 0.57
N LYS A 40 12.15 7.20 1.63
CA LYS A 40 12.48 7.93 2.85
C LYS A 40 13.46 9.06 2.58
N GLN A 41 14.49 8.80 1.78
CA GLN A 41 15.49 9.80 1.42
C GLN A 41 14.89 10.95 0.60
N GLU A 42 14.01 10.63 -0.35
CA GLU A 42 13.45 11.61 -1.28
C GLU A 42 12.25 12.37 -0.71
N LYS A 43 11.42 11.71 0.08
CA LYS A 43 10.13 12.25 0.54
C LYS A 43 10.09 12.53 2.04
N GLY A 44 11.02 12.01 2.81
CA GLY A 44 11.10 12.24 4.25
C GLY A 44 10.33 11.22 5.09
N GLU A 45 10.43 11.38 6.41
CA GLU A 45 9.88 10.44 7.38
C GLU A 45 8.36 10.45 7.48
N GLU A 46 7.72 11.49 6.97
CA GLU A 46 6.25 11.60 6.98
C GLU A 46 5.58 10.79 5.88
N THR A 47 6.36 10.16 5.02
CA THR A 47 5.83 9.24 4.02
C THR A 47 5.15 8.07 4.70
N THR A 48 3.94 7.77 4.26
CA THR A 48 3.15 6.65 4.77
C THR A 48 3.17 5.52 3.76
N ILE A 49 3.52 4.33 4.21
CA ILE A 49 3.42 3.11 3.41
C ILE A 49 2.07 2.45 3.69
N VAL A 50 1.33 2.17 2.65
CA VAL A 50 0.01 1.53 2.73
C VAL A 50 0.13 0.12 2.17
N SER A 51 -0.46 -0.86 2.84
CA SER A 51 -0.38 -2.26 2.44
C SER A 51 -1.69 -2.99 2.75
N GLY A 52 -1.87 -4.15 2.12
CA GLY A 52 -3.00 -5.02 2.40
C GLY A 52 -2.82 -5.94 3.60
N GLY A 53 -1.62 -6.01 4.15
CA GLY A 53 -1.36 -6.80 5.35
C GLY A 53 -1.30 -8.30 5.13
N CYS A 54 -1.04 -8.77 3.91
CA CYS A 54 -0.80 -10.18 3.69
C CYS A 54 0.45 -10.63 4.47
N LYS A 55 0.38 -11.80 5.06
CA LYS A 55 1.49 -12.32 5.88
C LYS A 55 2.69 -12.78 5.06
N ASP A 56 2.57 -12.86 3.74
CA ASP A 56 3.61 -13.36 2.84
C ASP A 56 3.88 -12.36 1.72
N GLY A 57 5.06 -12.49 1.12
CA GLY A 57 5.43 -11.78 -0.09
C GLY A 57 5.61 -10.27 0.09
N ALA A 58 5.20 -9.52 -0.93
CA ALA A 58 5.45 -8.08 -0.98
C ALA A 58 4.86 -7.32 0.21
N ASP A 59 3.65 -7.66 0.63
CA ASP A 59 3.00 -7.00 1.77
C ASP A 59 3.80 -7.20 3.06
N LYS A 60 4.30 -8.41 3.29
CA LYS A 60 5.12 -8.73 4.45
C LYS A 60 6.37 -7.86 4.50
N TYR A 61 7.07 -7.75 3.39
CA TYR A 61 8.30 -6.98 3.33
C TYR A 61 8.04 -5.47 3.38
N ALA A 62 6.93 -5.02 2.80
CA ALA A 62 6.54 -3.62 2.90
C ALA A 62 6.33 -3.21 4.36
N LYS A 63 5.61 -4.01 5.13
CA LYS A 63 5.41 -3.77 6.56
C LYS A 63 6.73 -3.77 7.32
N LYS A 64 7.53 -4.83 7.12
CA LYS A 64 8.80 -4.99 7.82
C LYS A 64 9.70 -3.77 7.63
N TYR A 65 9.92 -3.36 6.40
CA TYR A 65 10.88 -2.30 6.13
C TYR A 65 10.33 -0.90 6.37
N ALA A 66 9.02 -0.70 6.23
CA ALA A 66 8.41 0.56 6.64
C ALA A 66 8.63 0.81 8.12
N LEU A 67 8.35 -0.18 8.96
CA LEU A 67 8.54 -0.08 10.41
C LEU A 67 10.01 0.01 10.78
N GLU A 68 10.86 -0.80 10.15
CA GLU A 68 12.30 -0.82 10.41
C GLU A 68 12.95 0.53 10.09
N LEU A 69 12.51 1.18 9.02
CA LEU A 69 13.04 2.46 8.59
C LEU A 69 12.32 3.68 9.21
N GLY A 70 11.36 3.43 10.10
CA GLY A 70 10.71 4.49 10.85
C GLY A 70 9.66 5.29 10.07
N LEU A 71 9.12 4.73 8.99
CA LEU A 71 8.05 5.37 8.24
C LEU A 71 6.69 5.06 8.85
N GLN A 72 5.71 5.91 8.56
CA GLN A 72 4.33 5.63 8.92
C GLN A 72 3.84 4.42 8.11
N TYR A 73 3.04 3.56 8.75
CA TYR A 73 2.52 2.37 8.11
C TYR A 73 1.03 2.22 8.38
N VAL A 74 0.26 2.01 7.32
CA VAL A 74 -1.19 1.79 7.40
C VAL A 74 -1.53 0.49 6.68
N GLU A 75 -2.34 -0.34 7.30
CA GLU A 75 -2.70 -1.65 6.79
C GLU A 75 -4.21 -1.75 6.62
N TYR A 76 -4.63 -2.23 5.45
CA TYR A 76 -6.03 -2.48 5.14
C TYR A 76 -6.21 -3.97 4.83
N PRO A 77 -6.31 -4.83 5.85
CA PRO A 77 -6.54 -6.25 5.61
C PRO A 77 -7.94 -6.48 5.04
N PRO A 78 -8.14 -7.56 4.26
CA PRO A 78 -9.48 -7.87 3.79
C PRO A 78 -10.37 -8.28 4.96
N PHE A 79 -11.65 -8.04 4.83
CA PHE A 79 -12.59 -8.50 5.85
C PHE A 79 -12.53 -10.03 5.97
N HIS A 80 -12.44 -10.47 7.20
CA HIS A 80 -12.50 -11.90 7.53
C HIS A 80 -13.22 -12.04 8.86
N SER A 81 -14.06 -13.03 8.99
CA SER A 81 -14.87 -13.21 10.20
C SER A 81 -14.06 -13.24 11.50
N THR A 82 -12.83 -13.72 11.43
CA THR A 82 -11.93 -13.80 12.59
C THR A 82 -11.01 -12.59 12.76
N HIS A 83 -10.97 -11.66 11.79
CA HIS A 83 -10.04 -10.55 11.77
C HIS A 83 -10.72 -9.21 11.48
N SER A 84 -12.00 -9.11 11.77
CA SER A 84 -12.80 -7.93 11.44
C SER A 84 -12.39 -6.66 12.17
N LEU A 85 -11.65 -6.77 13.28
CA LEU A 85 -11.29 -5.63 14.12
C LEU A 85 -10.46 -4.57 13.39
N TYR A 86 -9.71 -4.96 12.38
CA TYR A 86 -8.81 -4.07 11.67
C TYR A 86 -9.24 -3.77 10.24
N CYS A 87 -10.42 -4.25 9.85
CA CYS A 87 -10.89 -4.09 8.48
C CYS A 87 -11.74 -2.82 8.36
N PRO A 88 -11.41 -1.91 7.42
CA PRO A 88 -12.17 -0.67 7.24
C PRO A 88 -13.47 -0.87 6.47
N LEU A 89 -14.08 -2.03 6.52
CA LEU A 89 -15.34 -2.32 5.86
C LEU A 89 -16.54 -1.89 6.73
N PRO A 90 -17.68 -1.60 6.11
CA PRO A 90 -18.89 -1.30 6.87
C PRO A 90 -19.26 -2.42 7.84
N GLU A 91 -19.80 -2.05 8.99
CA GLU A 91 -20.19 -3.02 10.03
C GLU A 91 -21.11 -4.10 9.51
N SER A 92 -21.97 -3.77 8.55
CA SER A 92 -22.87 -4.72 7.92
C SER A 92 -22.16 -5.91 7.25
N ARG A 93 -20.87 -5.77 7.00
CA ARG A 93 -20.06 -6.83 6.40
C ARG A 93 -19.25 -7.63 7.42
N TYR A 94 -19.24 -7.20 8.67
CA TYR A 94 -18.59 -7.95 9.74
C TYR A 94 -19.38 -9.22 10.01
N ASN A 95 -18.70 -10.23 10.49
CA ASN A 95 -19.28 -11.54 10.82
C ASN A 95 -19.78 -12.36 9.62
N LYS A 96 -19.50 -11.90 8.40
CA LYS A 96 -19.80 -12.70 7.22
C LYS A 96 -18.63 -13.62 6.90
N PRO A 97 -18.90 -14.81 6.36
CA PRO A 97 -17.83 -15.71 5.98
C PRO A 97 -16.94 -15.07 4.90
N PHE A 98 -15.74 -15.62 4.76
CA PHE A 98 -14.79 -15.17 3.76
C PHE A 98 -15.44 -15.10 2.37
N ASN A 99 -15.20 -14.00 1.65
CA ASN A 99 -15.71 -13.78 0.32
C ASN A 99 -14.63 -13.05 -0.51
N MET A 100 -14.38 -13.55 -1.71
CA MET A 100 -13.45 -12.92 -2.66
C MET A 100 -13.74 -11.44 -2.87
N ARG A 101 -15.01 -11.06 -2.83
CA ARG A 101 -15.44 -9.66 -2.98
C ARG A 101 -14.79 -8.75 -1.95
N ASN A 102 -14.49 -9.26 -0.77
CA ASN A 102 -13.86 -8.48 0.29
C ASN A 102 -12.43 -8.08 -0.08
N PHE A 103 -11.72 -8.91 -0.82
CA PHE A 103 -10.40 -8.55 -1.34
C PHE A 103 -10.50 -7.41 -2.35
N PHE A 104 -11.48 -7.44 -3.24
CA PHE A 104 -11.66 -6.38 -4.21
C PHE A 104 -12.05 -5.05 -3.55
N VAL A 105 -12.90 -5.09 -2.54
CA VAL A 105 -13.25 -3.90 -1.76
C VAL A 105 -12.01 -3.33 -1.08
N ARG A 106 -11.19 -4.18 -0.46
CA ARG A 106 -9.95 -3.77 0.16
C ARG A 106 -8.99 -3.16 -0.86
N ASN A 107 -8.84 -3.77 -2.03
CA ASN A 107 -7.97 -3.26 -3.09
C ASN A 107 -8.40 -1.86 -3.54
N LYS A 108 -9.71 -1.65 -3.64
CA LYS A 108 -10.26 -0.34 -3.97
C LYS A 108 -9.93 0.70 -2.90
N ILE A 109 -10.06 0.34 -1.63
CA ILE A 109 -9.74 1.23 -0.51
C ILE A 109 -8.26 1.60 -0.52
N ILE A 110 -7.38 0.65 -0.77
CA ILE A 110 -5.93 0.91 -0.87
C ILE A 110 -5.67 1.93 -1.97
N ALA A 111 -6.26 1.74 -3.15
CA ALA A 111 -6.07 2.65 -4.27
C ALA A 111 -6.62 4.05 -3.98
N GLN A 112 -7.79 4.15 -3.34
CA GLN A 112 -8.38 5.43 -2.97
C GLN A 112 -7.56 6.18 -1.92
N SER A 113 -6.97 5.44 -0.98
CA SER A 113 -6.23 6.02 0.15
C SER A 113 -4.82 6.45 -0.19
N SER A 114 -4.33 6.09 -1.37
CA SER A 114 -2.92 6.28 -1.72
C SER A 114 -2.76 7.30 -2.83
N ASP A 115 -1.61 7.97 -2.86
CA ASP A 115 -1.23 8.88 -3.95
C ASP A 115 -0.55 8.12 -5.07
N TYR A 116 0.22 7.09 -4.72
CA TYR A 116 0.91 6.20 -5.65
C TYR A 116 0.63 4.77 -5.27
N VAL A 117 0.55 3.90 -6.27
CA VAL A 117 0.44 2.46 -6.04
C VAL A 117 1.58 1.77 -6.80
N VAL A 118 2.40 1.04 -6.07
CA VAL A 118 3.54 0.31 -6.60
C VAL A 118 3.30 -1.18 -6.44
N GLY A 119 3.30 -1.91 -7.54
CA GLY A 119 3.11 -3.36 -7.55
C GLY A 119 4.44 -4.08 -7.72
N PHE A 120 4.77 -4.96 -6.81
CA PHE A 120 5.93 -5.84 -6.90
C PHE A 120 5.49 -7.21 -7.40
N ILE A 121 5.73 -7.46 -8.67
CA ILE A 121 5.28 -8.69 -9.34
C ILE A 121 6.50 -9.38 -9.96
N PRO A 122 6.81 -10.63 -9.57
CA PRO A 122 7.90 -11.35 -10.20
C PRO A 122 7.62 -11.52 -11.70
N ARG A 123 8.67 -11.48 -12.49
CA ARG A 123 8.54 -11.66 -13.94
C ARG A 123 7.90 -13.01 -14.25
N GLY A 124 6.89 -13.00 -15.12
CA GLY A 124 6.19 -14.21 -15.54
C GLY A 124 5.18 -14.76 -14.55
N VAL A 125 4.96 -14.08 -13.43
CA VAL A 125 3.97 -14.50 -12.43
C VAL A 125 2.67 -13.73 -12.64
N ASP A 126 1.56 -14.46 -12.62
CA ASP A 126 0.23 -13.86 -12.66
C ASP A 126 -0.13 -13.37 -11.24
N ALA A 127 -0.58 -12.13 -11.15
CA ALA A 127 -0.91 -11.50 -9.88
C ALA A 127 -2.24 -10.75 -9.99
N PRO A 128 -3.37 -11.47 -10.07
CA PRO A 128 -4.67 -10.84 -10.34
C PRO A 128 -5.09 -9.86 -9.23
N GLY A 129 -4.81 -10.16 -7.98
CA GLY A 129 -5.12 -9.25 -6.88
C GLY A 129 -4.35 -7.94 -6.96
N THR A 130 -3.07 -8.03 -7.27
CA THR A 130 -2.21 -6.85 -7.45
C THR A 130 -2.67 -6.03 -8.64
N ASN A 131 -2.96 -6.69 -9.75
CA ASN A 131 -3.46 -6.03 -10.95
C ASN A 131 -4.79 -5.32 -10.69
N SER A 132 -5.67 -5.90 -9.88
CA SER A 132 -6.92 -5.28 -9.48
C SER A 132 -6.68 -3.95 -8.77
N THR A 133 -5.75 -3.92 -7.82
CA THR A 133 -5.40 -2.69 -7.11
C THR A 133 -4.85 -1.63 -8.06
N LEU A 134 -3.97 -2.04 -8.97
CA LEU A 134 -3.40 -1.12 -9.97
C LEU A 134 -4.47 -0.56 -10.90
N GLU A 135 -5.44 -1.38 -11.32
CA GLU A 135 -6.55 -0.94 -12.16
C GLU A 135 -7.41 0.10 -11.44
N TYR A 136 -7.74 -0.12 -10.16
CA TYR A 136 -8.46 0.88 -9.39
C TYR A 136 -7.67 2.18 -9.27
N ALA A 137 -6.37 2.09 -9.03
CA ALA A 137 -5.51 3.27 -8.95
C ALA A 137 -5.55 4.07 -10.26
N ASN A 138 -5.46 3.39 -11.39
CA ASN A 138 -5.56 4.05 -12.69
C ASN A 138 -6.91 4.73 -12.89
N LYS A 139 -8.00 4.08 -12.49
CA LYS A 139 -9.34 4.68 -12.56
C LYS A 139 -9.46 5.94 -11.72
N PHE A 140 -8.78 5.98 -10.58
CA PHE A 140 -8.82 7.13 -9.67
C PHE A 140 -7.79 8.20 -10.02
N GLY A 141 -7.07 8.06 -11.13
CA GLY A 141 -6.05 9.02 -11.55
C GLY A 141 -4.78 9.00 -10.72
N LYS A 142 -4.55 7.94 -10.00
CA LYS A 142 -3.32 7.77 -9.21
C LYS A 142 -2.18 7.29 -10.09
N LYS A 143 -0.95 7.58 -9.68
CA LYS A 143 0.22 7.08 -10.40
C LYS A 143 0.49 5.64 -10.01
N THR A 144 0.89 4.84 -10.98
CA THR A 144 1.18 3.42 -10.77
C THR A 144 2.56 3.06 -11.31
N LEU A 145 3.18 2.07 -10.70
CA LEU A 145 4.48 1.55 -11.10
C LEU A 145 4.50 0.05 -10.84
N ILE A 146 5.09 -0.70 -11.75
CA ILE A 146 5.29 -2.14 -11.56
C ILE A 146 6.79 -2.41 -11.51
N ILE A 147 7.23 -3.12 -10.48
CA ILE A 147 8.62 -3.53 -10.28
C ILE A 147 8.67 -5.06 -10.23
N ASP A 148 9.55 -5.67 -11.02
CA ASP A 148 9.72 -7.12 -11.02
C ASP A 148 10.78 -7.63 -9.98
#